data_89b05b134132dddc28a9a96db6dc86bf
#
_entry.id   89b05b134132dddc28a9a96db6dc86bf
#
_cell.length_a   1.000
_cell.length_b   1.000
_cell.length_c   1.000
_cell.angle_alpha   90.00
_cell.angle_beta   90.00
_cell.angle_gamma   90.00
#
_symmetry.space_group_name_H-M   'P 1'
#
loop_
_entity.id
_entity.type
_entity.pdbx_description
1 polymer ?
#
loop_
_entity_poly.entity_id
_entity_poly.type
_entity_poly.pdbx_seq_one_letter_code
_entity_poly.pdbx_strand_id
1 'polypeptide(L)'
;GVRRFLKERSVGFATEYGVVPTVAGAVIFDLGINKDGPTPDAALGMEACLQAHAGPVAQGCVGAGCGATIGKLYGLRQATKGGLGSSFIHTERNVRVGALVVVNPFGDVVDPRSGRILAGCRESPESRRFVHTAQAMARLERLRGFSGNGNTVLAAVATNVRLNKTDLTKVAQMAHDGLARL
;
A
#
# COMPACT_ATOMS: atom_id res chain seq x y z
N GLY A 1 18.67 -5.28 4.37
CA GLY A 1 18.36 -6.42 3.51
C GLY A 1 18.42 -6.05 2.05
N VAL A 2 17.45 -5.32 1.52
CA VAL A 2 17.33 -5.01 0.08
C VAL A 2 18.58 -4.36 -0.50
N ARG A 3 19.16 -3.34 0.14
CA ARG A 3 20.40 -2.71 -0.34
C ARG A 3 21.57 -3.70 -0.43
N ARG A 4 21.70 -4.61 0.53
CA ARG A 4 22.72 -5.66 0.51
C ARG A 4 22.50 -6.61 -0.65
N PHE A 5 21.27 -7.11 -0.83
CA PHE A 5 20.89 -7.97 -1.94
C PHE A 5 21.25 -7.36 -3.32
N LEU A 6 20.92 -6.07 -3.52
CA LEU A 6 21.21 -5.37 -4.77
C LEU A 6 22.72 -5.15 -4.96
N LYS A 7 23.45 -4.79 -3.89
CA LYS A 7 24.90 -4.57 -3.95
C LYS A 7 25.64 -5.85 -4.34
N GLU A 8 25.27 -6.99 -3.76
CA GLU A 8 25.85 -8.31 -4.07
C GLU A 8 25.62 -8.71 -5.54
N ARG A 9 24.62 -8.12 -6.21
CA ARG A 9 24.28 -8.37 -7.63
C ARG A 9 24.69 -7.22 -8.56
N SER A 10 25.45 -6.27 -8.05
CA SER A 10 25.88 -5.09 -8.81
C SER A 10 24.71 -4.31 -9.45
N VAL A 11 23.55 -4.27 -8.75
CA VAL A 11 22.36 -3.53 -9.19
C VAL A 11 22.28 -2.20 -8.45
N GLY A 12 22.25 -1.09 -9.19
CA GLY A 12 22.16 0.26 -8.63
C GLY A 12 22.75 1.31 -9.56
N PHE A 13 22.98 2.50 -9.04
CA PHE A 13 23.62 3.59 -9.77
C PHE A 13 25.14 3.33 -9.87
N ALA A 14 25.64 3.29 -11.09
CA ALA A 14 27.06 3.08 -11.35
C ALA A 14 27.87 4.36 -11.06
N THR A 15 28.94 4.22 -10.29
CA THR A 15 29.93 5.28 -10.05
C THR A 15 31.34 4.76 -10.36
N GLU A 16 32.32 5.64 -10.42
CA GLU A 16 33.73 5.25 -10.57
C GLU A 16 34.27 4.39 -9.41
N TYR A 17 33.60 4.46 -8.25
CA TYR A 17 33.96 3.69 -7.04
C TYR A 17 33.10 2.45 -6.81
N GLY A 18 32.21 2.13 -7.76
CA GLY A 18 31.35 0.96 -7.68
C GLY A 18 29.85 1.29 -7.76
N VAL A 19 29.01 0.29 -7.52
CA VAL A 19 27.56 0.40 -7.65
C VAL A 19 26.93 0.81 -6.31
N VAL A 20 26.10 1.83 -6.35
CA VAL A 20 25.33 2.34 -5.21
C VAL A 20 23.84 2.00 -5.36
N PRO A 21 23.30 1.01 -4.63
CA PRO A 21 21.89 0.71 -4.65
C PRO A 21 21.08 1.83 -4.02
N THR A 22 20.11 2.37 -4.78
CA THR A 22 19.13 3.32 -4.28
C THR A 22 17.82 2.57 -4.06
N VAL A 23 17.33 2.57 -2.82
CA VAL A 23 16.09 1.88 -2.44
C VAL A 23 15.15 2.91 -1.82
N ALA A 24 14.06 3.18 -2.51
CA ALA A 24 12.93 3.92 -1.93
C ALA A 24 12.20 3.01 -0.94
N GLY A 25 11.75 3.57 0.17
CA GLY A 25 11.03 2.80 1.18
C GLY A 25 10.03 3.66 1.92
N ALA A 26 8.95 3.01 2.35
CA ALA A 26 7.96 3.57 3.24
C ALA A 26 7.42 2.46 4.13
N VAL A 27 6.77 2.82 5.23
CA VAL A 27 6.27 1.85 6.21
C VAL A 27 4.75 1.93 6.33
N ILE A 28 4.14 0.79 6.60
CA ILE A 28 2.78 0.71 7.13
C ILE A 28 2.89 0.68 8.65
N PHE A 29 2.27 1.65 9.32
CA PHE A 29 2.22 1.68 10.78
C PHE A 29 1.06 0.81 11.25
N ASP A 30 1.36 -0.36 11.77
CA ASP A 30 0.40 -1.40 12.17
C ASP A 30 0.63 -1.96 13.59
N LEU A 31 1.47 -1.32 14.39
CA LEU A 31 1.78 -1.73 15.76
C LEU A 31 0.55 -1.87 16.66
N GLY A 32 -0.54 -1.14 16.35
CA GLY A 32 -1.81 -1.27 17.05
C GLY A 32 -2.54 -2.61 16.81
N ILE A 33 -2.19 -3.31 15.73
CA ILE A 33 -2.74 -4.62 15.35
C ILE A 33 -1.81 -5.75 15.77
N ASN A 34 -0.51 -5.54 15.58
CA ASN A 34 0.52 -6.56 15.78
C ASN A 34 1.51 -6.13 16.86
N LYS A 35 1.01 -5.97 18.09
CA LYS A 35 1.80 -5.43 19.21
C LYS A 35 3.05 -6.25 19.54
N ASP A 36 2.96 -7.56 19.40
CA ASP A 36 4.02 -8.51 19.78
C ASP A 36 4.64 -9.20 18.54
N GLY A 37 4.26 -8.76 17.34
CA GLY A 37 4.75 -9.35 16.10
C GLY A 37 6.11 -8.83 15.67
N PRO A 38 6.80 -9.58 14.78
CA PRO A 38 8.09 -9.15 14.26
C PRO A 38 7.96 -7.88 13.44
N THR A 39 8.90 -6.96 13.65
CA THR A 39 9.08 -5.79 12.78
C THR A 39 10.02 -6.13 11.63
N PRO A 40 9.84 -5.52 10.43
CA PRO A 40 10.73 -5.73 9.30
C PRO A 40 12.17 -5.34 9.65
N ASP A 41 13.10 -6.28 9.45
CA ASP A 41 14.52 -6.10 9.67
C ASP A 41 15.34 -6.35 8.39
N ALA A 42 16.66 -6.39 8.51
CA ALA A 42 17.55 -6.64 7.39
C ALA A 42 17.45 -8.08 6.85
N ALA A 43 17.17 -9.06 7.72
CA ALA A 43 17.02 -10.45 7.33
C ALA A 43 15.73 -10.65 6.52
N LEU A 44 14.61 -10.13 7.02
CA LEU A 44 13.33 -10.18 6.32
C LEU A 44 13.38 -9.47 4.96
N GLY A 45 14.07 -8.31 4.89
CA GLY A 45 14.26 -7.60 3.62
C GLY A 45 15.14 -8.35 2.61
N MET A 46 16.11 -9.13 3.06
CA MET A 46 16.90 -10.03 2.21
C MET A 46 16.04 -11.18 1.70
N GLU A 47 15.32 -11.84 2.60
CA GLU A 47 14.45 -12.97 2.29
C GLU A 47 13.36 -12.59 1.27
N ALA A 48 12.72 -11.43 1.44
CA ALA A 48 11.74 -10.91 0.48
C ALA A 48 12.33 -10.77 -0.94
N CYS A 49 13.61 -10.36 -1.06
CA CYS A 49 14.28 -10.30 -2.35
C CYS A 49 14.60 -11.68 -2.93
N LEU A 50 14.99 -12.64 -2.08
CA LEU A 50 15.31 -14.01 -2.50
C LEU A 50 14.06 -14.75 -2.99
N GLN A 51 12.92 -14.50 -2.36
CA GLN A 51 11.63 -15.10 -2.72
C GLN A 51 10.89 -14.36 -3.84
N ALA A 52 11.41 -13.22 -4.31
CA ALA A 52 10.78 -12.48 -5.40
C ALA A 52 10.72 -13.31 -6.69
N HIS A 53 9.54 -13.41 -7.29
CA HIS A 53 9.30 -14.18 -8.51
C HIS A 53 8.33 -13.45 -9.45
N ALA A 54 8.27 -13.89 -10.71
CA ALA A 54 7.40 -13.33 -11.73
C ALA A 54 5.97 -13.93 -11.76
N GLY A 55 5.67 -14.85 -10.85
CA GLY A 55 4.35 -15.49 -10.74
C GLY A 55 3.30 -14.60 -10.07
N PRO A 56 2.08 -15.13 -9.91
CA PRO A 56 1.00 -14.45 -9.22
C PRO A 56 1.40 -14.04 -7.79
N VAL A 57 1.02 -12.83 -7.39
CA VAL A 57 1.26 -12.32 -6.05
C VAL A 57 0.08 -12.69 -5.15
N ALA A 58 0.37 -13.26 -3.98
CA ALA A 58 -0.65 -13.49 -2.96
C ALA A 58 -1.27 -12.15 -2.54
N GLN A 59 -2.59 -12.14 -2.34
CA GLN A 59 -3.35 -10.93 -1.99
C GLN A 59 -4.02 -11.05 -0.62
N GLY A 60 -4.46 -9.93 -0.06
CA GLY A 60 -5.11 -9.85 1.24
C GLY A 60 -4.12 -9.63 2.38
N CYS A 61 -4.34 -10.31 3.51
CA CYS A 61 -3.54 -10.15 4.72
C CYS A 61 -2.20 -10.89 4.64
N VAL A 62 -1.36 -10.53 3.67
CA VAL A 62 -0.04 -11.14 3.42
C VAL A 62 1.04 -10.07 3.31
N GLY A 63 2.27 -10.41 3.69
CA GLY A 63 3.42 -9.52 3.61
C GLY A 63 3.13 -8.16 4.27
N ALA A 64 3.41 -7.06 3.55
CA ALA A 64 3.15 -5.69 4.02
C ALA A 64 1.65 -5.40 4.28
N GLY A 65 0.73 -6.24 3.80
CA GLY A 65 -0.71 -6.13 4.05
C GLY A 65 -1.19 -6.74 5.38
N CYS A 66 -0.34 -7.47 6.11
CA CYS A 66 -0.75 -8.23 7.31
C CYS A 66 -1.40 -7.36 8.38
N GLY A 67 -0.85 -6.18 8.68
CA GLY A 67 -1.34 -5.26 9.69
C GLY A 67 -2.24 -4.15 9.15
N ALA A 68 -2.48 -4.10 7.82
CA ALA A 68 -3.26 -3.05 7.19
C ALA A 68 -4.74 -3.08 7.61
N THR A 69 -5.33 -1.90 7.81
CA THR A 69 -6.73 -1.71 8.22
C THR A 69 -7.37 -0.55 7.48
N ILE A 70 -8.69 -0.60 7.30
CA ILE A 70 -9.50 0.36 6.54
C ILE A 70 -10.60 0.90 7.44
N GLY A 71 -10.91 2.21 7.35
CA GLY A 71 -12.03 2.82 8.07
C GLY A 71 -11.76 2.97 9.57
N LYS A 72 -10.88 3.88 9.95
CA LYS A 72 -10.43 4.05 11.35
C LYS A 72 -11.14 5.19 12.09
N LEU A 73 -12.27 5.69 11.57
CA LEU A 73 -12.99 6.83 12.12
C LEU A 73 -13.29 6.68 13.62
N TYR A 74 -13.70 5.49 14.04
CA TYR A 74 -14.00 5.16 15.44
C TYR A 74 -12.96 4.24 16.08
N GLY A 75 -11.75 4.20 15.50
CA GLY A 75 -10.61 3.44 15.98
C GLY A 75 -10.51 2.02 15.41
N LEU A 76 -9.43 1.33 15.80
CA LEU A 76 -9.06 0.03 15.22
C LEU A 76 -10.08 -1.10 15.50
N ARG A 77 -10.84 -1.03 16.57
CA ARG A 77 -11.84 -2.07 16.89
C ARG A 77 -12.99 -2.12 15.88
N GLN A 78 -13.32 -0.97 15.28
CA GLN A 78 -14.36 -0.85 14.26
C GLN A 78 -13.80 -0.85 12.83
N ALA A 79 -12.48 -0.81 12.68
CA ALA A 79 -11.84 -0.90 11.37
C ALA A 79 -12.03 -2.29 10.74
N THR A 80 -12.01 -2.32 9.42
CA THR A 80 -11.98 -3.56 8.62
C THR A 80 -10.54 -3.91 8.28
N LYS A 81 -10.21 -5.18 8.10
CA LYS A 81 -8.89 -5.58 7.60
C LYS A 81 -8.68 -5.02 6.18
N GLY A 82 -7.52 -4.41 6.00
CA GLY A 82 -6.99 -4.07 4.70
C GLY A 82 -6.15 -5.20 4.12
N GLY A 83 -5.20 -4.87 3.27
CA GLY A 83 -4.33 -5.90 2.70
C GLY A 83 -3.53 -5.43 1.50
N LEU A 84 -2.87 -6.39 0.88
CA LEU A 84 -2.11 -6.27 -0.35
C LEU A 84 -3.01 -6.65 -1.53
N GLY A 85 -3.02 -5.82 -2.56
CA GLY A 85 -3.66 -6.11 -3.83
C GLY A 85 -2.71 -5.89 -5.00
N SER A 86 -2.93 -6.60 -6.09
CA SER A 86 -2.18 -6.43 -7.34
C SER A 86 -3.10 -6.44 -8.55
N SER A 87 -2.73 -5.66 -9.56
CA SER A 87 -3.41 -5.62 -10.84
C SER A 87 -2.41 -5.44 -11.97
N PHE A 88 -2.76 -5.94 -13.14
CA PHE A 88 -1.91 -5.89 -14.32
C PHE A 88 -2.74 -5.62 -15.56
N ILE A 89 -2.25 -4.74 -16.41
CA ILE A 89 -2.84 -4.40 -17.71
C ILE A 89 -1.80 -4.61 -18.80
N HIS A 90 -2.22 -5.23 -19.89
CA HIS A 90 -1.46 -5.36 -21.11
C HIS A 90 -2.25 -4.73 -22.25
N THR A 91 -1.66 -3.76 -22.94
CA THR A 91 -2.27 -3.07 -24.07
C THR A 91 -1.88 -3.72 -25.39
N GLU A 92 -2.65 -3.45 -26.44
CA GLU A 92 -2.35 -3.92 -27.82
C GLU A 92 -0.98 -3.47 -28.34
N ARG A 93 -0.46 -2.33 -27.84
CA ARG A 93 0.87 -1.81 -28.19
C ARG A 93 2.00 -2.45 -27.38
N ASN A 94 1.76 -3.61 -26.76
CA ASN A 94 2.70 -4.31 -25.88
C ASN A 94 3.20 -3.47 -24.68
N VAL A 95 2.48 -2.42 -24.30
CA VAL A 95 2.73 -1.71 -23.05
C VAL A 95 2.11 -2.52 -21.91
N ARG A 96 2.92 -2.77 -20.89
CA ARG A 96 2.53 -3.48 -19.67
C ARG A 96 2.60 -2.54 -18.49
N VAL A 97 1.57 -2.52 -17.68
CA VAL A 97 1.53 -1.74 -16.44
C VAL A 97 1.03 -2.65 -15.33
N GLY A 98 1.83 -2.79 -14.30
CA GLY A 98 1.48 -3.51 -13.08
C GLY A 98 1.41 -2.57 -11.90
N ALA A 99 0.48 -2.82 -10.99
CA ALA A 99 0.38 -2.11 -9.72
C ALA A 99 0.31 -3.11 -8.56
N LEU A 100 1.02 -2.81 -7.49
CA LEU A 100 0.98 -3.52 -6.21
C LEU A 100 0.65 -2.49 -5.14
N VAL A 101 -0.44 -2.70 -4.40
CA VAL A 101 -0.96 -1.69 -3.47
C VAL A 101 -1.20 -2.32 -2.10
N VAL A 102 -0.68 -1.68 -1.06
CA VAL A 102 -1.04 -1.98 0.34
C VAL A 102 -2.04 -0.93 0.80
N VAL A 103 -3.24 -1.39 1.16
CA VAL A 103 -4.39 -0.53 1.45
C VAL A 103 -4.59 -0.42 2.95
N ASN A 104 -4.18 0.73 3.53
CA ASN A 104 -4.28 1.04 4.95
C ASN A 104 -4.79 2.48 5.20
N PRO A 105 -5.90 2.92 4.56
CA PRO A 105 -6.42 4.28 4.67
C PRO A 105 -7.14 4.53 5.99
N PHE A 106 -7.33 5.81 6.30
CA PHE A 106 -8.26 6.25 7.35
C PHE A 106 -9.72 6.05 6.93
N GLY A 107 -10.03 6.43 5.70
CA GLY A 107 -11.36 6.39 5.10
C GLY A 107 -11.78 5.01 4.61
N ASP A 108 -12.81 5.01 3.80
CA ASP A 108 -13.43 3.82 3.24
C ASP A 108 -12.81 3.46 1.89
N VAL A 109 -12.97 2.21 1.48
CA VAL A 109 -12.75 1.74 0.09
C VAL A 109 -14.12 1.57 -0.55
N VAL A 110 -14.35 2.29 -1.64
CA VAL A 110 -15.65 2.37 -2.32
C VAL A 110 -15.54 1.77 -3.72
N ASP A 111 -16.52 1.00 -4.13
CA ASP A 111 -16.63 0.57 -5.52
C ASP A 111 -17.00 1.79 -6.39
N PRO A 112 -16.13 2.22 -7.32
CA PRO A 112 -16.37 3.43 -8.12
C PRO A 112 -17.55 3.32 -9.08
N ARG A 113 -18.04 2.11 -9.34
CA ARG A 113 -19.18 1.89 -10.25
C ARG A 113 -20.51 1.98 -9.53
N SER A 114 -20.60 1.43 -8.33
CA SER A 114 -21.84 1.36 -7.56
C SER A 114 -21.92 2.36 -6.42
N GLY A 115 -20.82 2.98 -6.04
CA GLY A 115 -20.73 3.84 -4.84
C GLY A 115 -20.83 3.06 -3.52
N ARG A 116 -20.83 1.72 -3.55
CA ARG A 116 -20.95 0.88 -2.36
C ARG A 116 -19.63 0.81 -1.62
N ILE A 117 -19.66 0.98 -0.30
CA ILE A 117 -18.49 0.75 0.55
C ILE A 117 -18.18 -0.76 0.57
N LEU A 118 -16.98 -1.10 0.11
CA LEU A 118 -16.46 -2.48 0.11
C LEU A 118 -15.78 -2.82 1.44
N ALA A 119 -15.09 -1.85 2.03
CA ALA A 119 -14.45 -1.94 3.32
C ALA A 119 -14.38 -0.55 3.96
N GLY A 120 -14.60 -0.45 5.25
CA GLY A 120 -14.66 0.85 5.93
C GLY A 120 -14.83 0.70 7.44
N CYS A 121 -15.17 1.81 8.08
CA CYS A 121 -15.48 1.83 9.50
C CYS A 121 -16.82 1.14 9.75
N ARG A 122 -16.84 0.13 10.63
CA ARG A 122 -18.08 -0.56 11.02
C ARG A 122 -18.88 0.29 12.02
N GLU A 123 -20.20 0.14 12.03
CA GLU A 123 -21.10 0.81 12.99
C GLU A 123 -20.81 0.41 14.45
N SER A 124 -20.45 -0.87 14.65
CA SER A 124 -19.93 -1.41 15.92
C SER A 124 -18.89 -2.50 15.61
N PRO A 125 -18.09 -2.96 16.59
CA PRO A 125 -17.12 -4.03 16.38
C PRO A 125 -17.73 -5.32 15.83
N GLU A 126 -19.01 -5.58 16.10
CA GLU A 126 -19.76 -6.77 15.70
C GLU A 126 -20.58 -6.55 14.40
N SER A 127 -20.79 -5.28 14.01
CA SER A 127 -21.60 -4.94 12.85
C SER A 127 -20.91 -5.35 11.55
N ARG A 128 -21.72 -5.75 10.56
CA ARG A 128 -21.31 -5.91 9.15
C ARG A 128 -21.66 -4.70 8.30
N ARG A 129 -22.31 -3.69 8.89
CA ARG A 129 -22.64 -2.44 8.20
C ARG A 129 -21.50 -1.45 8.38
N PHE A 130 -21.29 -0.65 7.36
CA PHE A 130 -20.28 0.40 7.36
C PHE A 130 -20.90 1.77 7.60
N VAL A 131 -20.16 2.60 8.31
CA VAL A 131 -20.41 4.05 8.41
C VAL A 131 -19.75 4.70 7.21
N HIS A 132 -20.45 5.58 6.52
CA HIS A 132 -19.86 6.38 5.45
C HIS A 132 -18.95 7.44 6.08
N THR A 133 -17.64 7.18 6.08
CA THR A 133 -16.64 7.98 6.81
C THR A 133 -16.72 9.48 6.46
N ALA A 134 -16.77 9.83 5.17
CA ALA A 134 -16.81 11.22 4.74
C ALA A 134 -18.09 11.94 5.23
N GLN A 135 -19.25 11.29 5.18
CA GLN A 135 -20.51 11.87 5.67
C GLN A 135 -20.51 12.01 7.20
N ALA A 136 -19.96 11.01 7.90
CA ALA A 136 -19.84 11.08 9.35
C ALA A 136 -18.89 12.21 9.76
N MET A 137 -17.76 12.36 9.10
CA MET A 137 -16.81 13.45 9.35
C MET A 137 -17.44 14.84 9.14
N ALA A 138 -18.25 15.01 8.10
CA ALA A 138 -18.93 16.28 7.84
C ALA A 138 -19.92 16.71 8.96
N ARG A 139 -20.35 15.77 9.81
CA ARG A 139 -21.27 15.99 10.94
C ARG A 139 -20.54 16.12 12.28
N LEU A 140 -19.24 15.84 12.34
CA LEU A 140 -18.48 15.90 13.58
C LEU A 140 -17.98 17.34 13.82
N GLU A 141 -18.35 17.93 14.96
CA GLU A 141 -17.81 19.22 15.40
C GLU A 141 -16.31 19.13 15.76
N ARG A 142 -15.85 17.98 16.19
CA ARG A 142 -14.45 17.67 16.48
C ARG A 142 -14.09 16.24 16.06
N LEU A 143 -13.05 16.11 15.28
CA LEU A 143 -12.41 14.80 14.99
C LEU A 143 -11.66 14.33 16.23
N ARG A 144 -12.28 13.52 17.06
CA ARG A 144 -11.59 12.79 18.13
C ARG A 144 -10.83 11.63 17.49
N GLY A 145 -9.51 11.64 17.58
CA GLY A 145 -8.68 10.50 17.15
C GLY A 145 -7.98 10.65 15.80
N PHE A 146 -7.93 11.83 15.23
CA PHE A 146 -7.00 12.12 14.13
C PHE A 146 -5.56 12.23 14.68
N SER A 147 -5.15 11.25 15.49
CA SER A 147 -3.74 11.05 15.77
C SER A 147 -3.16 10.47 14.49
N GLY A 148 -2.36 11.25 13.76
CA GLY A 148 -1.88 10.98 12.42
C GLY A 148 -1.05 9.71 12.20
N ASN A 149 -1.06 8.80 13.12
CA ASN A 149 -0.24 7.60 13.14
C ASN A 149 -1.10 6.40 12.71
N GLY A 150 -0.83 5.84 11.55
CA GLY A 150 -1.44 4.57 11.15
C GLY A 150 -2.27 4.58 9.87
N ASN A 151 -2.18 5.64 9.07
CA ASN A 151 -2.92 5.77 7.83
C ASN A 151 -1.96 5.95 6.66
N THR A 152 -1.74 4.91 5.88
CA THR A 152 -0.79 4.93 4.77
C THR A 152 -1.25 3.96 3.69
N VAL A 153 -1.43 4.43 2.48
CA VAL A 153 -1.58 3.57 1.30
C VAL A 153 -0.26 3.64 0.54
N LEU A 154 0.33 2.49 0.29
CA LEU A 154 1.56 2.39 -0.50
C LEU A 154 1.25 1.71 -1.82
N ALA A 155 1.71 2.32 -2.91
CA ALA A 155 1.56 1.76 -4.24
C ALA A 155 2.93 1.71 -4.95
N ALA A 156 3.24 0.55 -5.52
CA ALA A 156 4.32 0.41 -6.47
C ALA A 156 3.71 0.20 -7.86
N VAL A 157 4.09 1.06 -8.82
CA VAL A 157 3.65 0.95 -10.21
C VAL A 157 4.86 0.65 -11.07
N ALA A 158 4.75 -0.40 -11.89
CA ALA A 158 5.82 -0.85 -12.78
C ALA A 158 5.35 -0.89 -14.23
N THR A 159 6.25 -0.55 -15.15
CA THR A 159 5.98 -0.63 -16.58
C THR A 159 7.22 -1.11 -17.34
N ASN A 160 7.02 -1.72 -18.50
CA ASN A 160 8.10 -2.08 -19.43
C ASN A 160 8.48 -0.93 -20.36
N VAL A 161 7.85 0.23 -20.25
CA VAL A 161 8.21 1.42 -21.04
C VAL A 161 9.44 2.08 -20.42
N ARG A 162 10.41 2.46 -21.25
CA ARG A 162 11.55 3.26 -20.81
C ARG A 162 11.09 4.71 -20.58
N LEU A 163 11.15 5.14 -19.35
CA LEU A 163 10.77 6.48 -18.92
C LEU A 163 11.94 7.13 -18.18
N ASN A 164 12.10 8.43 -18.34
CA ASN A 164 13.03 9.21 -17.53
C ASN A 164 12.44 9.48 -16.12
N LYS A 165 13.21 10.10 -15.23
CA LYS A 165 12.78 10.39 -13.86
C LYS A 165 11.52 11.28 -13.80
N THR A 166 11.43 12.26 -14.69
CA THR A 166 10.28 13.20 -14.74
C THR A 166 9.00 12.45 -15.12
N ASP A 167 9.08 11.62 -16.16
CA ASP A 167 7.96 10.83 -16.65
C ASP A 167 7.52 9.79 -15.59
N LEU A 168 8.47 9.11 -14.93
CA LEU A 168 8.17 8.20 -13.83
C LEU A 168 7.49 8.90 -12.67
N THR A 169 7.92 10.13 -12.34
CA THR A 169 7.26 10.94 -11.31
C THR A 169 5.83 11.27 -11.73
N LYS A 170 5.61 11.61 -13.01
CA LYS A 170 4.27 11.87 -13.52
C LYS A 170 3.38 10.64 -13.46
N VAL A 171 3.89 9.47 -13.83
CA VAL A 171 3.15 8.19 -13.71
C VAL A 171 2.78 7.91 -12.26
N ALA A 172 3.70 8.12 -11.32
CA ALA A 172 3.42 7.95 -9.90
C ALA A 172 2.34 8.92 -9.39
N GLN A 173 2.35 10.18 -9.84
CA GLN A 173 1.30 11.15 -9.54
C GLN A 173 -0.06 10.73 -10.12
N MET A 174 -0.10 10.28 -11.38
CA MET A 174 -1.33 9.79 -12.01
C MET A 174 -1.90 8.55 -11.30
N ALA A 175 -1.06 7.74 -10.68
CA ALA A 175 -1.53 6.58 -9.89
C ALA A 175 -2.37 7.01 -8.67
N HIS A 176 -2.18 8.22 -8.13
CA HIS A 176 -3.04 8.75 -7.06
C HIS A 176 -4.49 8.93 -7.50
N ASP A 177 -4.74 9.20 -8.81
CA ASP A 177 -6.10 9.32 -9.32
C ASP A 177 -6.87 7.99 -9.20
N GLY A 178 -6.16 6.87 -9.30
CA GLY A 178 -6.72 5.55 -9.03
C GLY A 178 -7.12 5.36 -7.57
N LEU A 179 -6.30 5.84 -6.64
CA LEU A 179 -6.60 5.79 -5.21
C LEU A 179 -7.73 6.74 -4.82
N ALA A 180 -7.80 7.92 -5.46
CA ALA A 180 -8.84 8.92 -5.17
C ALA A 180 -10.25 8.49 -5.65
N ARG A 181 -10.36 7.49 -6.51
CA ARG A 181 -11.62 6.95 -7.02
C ARG A 181 -12.17 5.77 -6.20
N LEU A 182 -11.41 5.30 -5.25
CA LEU A 182 -11.75 4.21 -4.33
C LEU A 182 -12.22 4.79 -3.00
#